data_762e264cf38b2e6381a16221c82d9e9a
#
_entry.id   762e264cf38b2e6381a16221c82d9e9a
#
_cell.length_a   1.000
_cell.length_b   1.000
_cell.length_c   1.000
_cell.angle_alpha   90.00
_cell.angle_beta   90.00
_cell.angle_gamma   90.00
#
_symmetry.space_group_name_H-M   'P 1'
#
loop_
_entity.id
_entity.type
_entity.pdbx_description
1 polymer ?
#
loop_
_entity_poly.entity_id
_entity_poly.type
_entity_poly.pdbx_seq_one_letter_code
_entity_poly.pdbx_strand_id
1 'polypeptide(L)'
;DVIIVGAGASGLMCAINAGHRGLRVLVLEKGPKAGLKILVSGGGRCNFTNVFADPRKQFLSQNPHFCISAMSRYQPADFVEMVEASGIDYHEKKLGQLFCDHSAKDIVAMLLDRCAAAGVDVRLRQEVTAVTPDDEGGFHVVTARQTYFAAKVVIASGGLSLPKIATDL
;
A
#
# COMPACT_ATOMS: atom_id res chain seq x y z
N ASP A 1 -7.52 -6.16 15.33
CA ASP A 1 -6.37 -7.06 15.31
C ASP A 1 -5.14 -6.37 14.72
N VAL A 2 -5.29 -5.64 13.61
CA VAL A 2 -4.20 -4.93 12.94
C VAL A 2 -4.62 -3.51 12.61
N ILE A 3 -3.75 -2.54 12.94
CA ILE A 3 -3.85 -1.17 12.42
C ILE A 3 -2.71 -0.93 11.43
N ILE A 4 -3.05 -0.39 10.26
CA ILE A 4 -2.10 -0.05 9.22
C ILE A 4 -2.09 1.48 9.06
N VAL A 5 -0.92 2.09 9.20
CA VAL A 5 -0.73 3.53 9.07
C VAL A 5 -0.29 3.85 7.65
N GLY A 6 -1.18 4.48 6.89
CA GLY A 6 -0.99 4.88 5.49
C GLY A 6 -1.78 4.02 4.50
N ALA A 7 -2.61 4.65 3.68
CA ALA A 7 -3.39 4.05 2.61
C ALA A 7 -2.70 4.22 1.23
N GLY A 8 -1.39 4.02 1.17
CA GLY A 8 -0.61 3.89 -0.06
C GLY A 8 -0.67 2.46 -0.62
N ALA A 9 0.09 2.20 -1.70
CA ALA A 9 0.15 0.88 -2.34
C ALA A 9 0.47 -0.24 -1.34
N SER A 10 1.53 -0.08 -0.54
CA SER A 10 1.96 -1.08 0.45
C SER A 10 0.93 -1.29 1.56
N GLY A 11 0.33 -0.20 2.08
CA GLY A 11 -0.67 -0.29 3.13
C GLY A 11 -1.95 -0.98 2.67
N LEU A 12 -2.47 -0.62 1.49
CA LEU A 12 -3.67 -1.25 0.93
C LEU A 12 -3.43 -2.73 0.60
N MET A 13 -2.27 -3.08 -0.01
CA MET A 13 -1.94 -4.49 -0.27
C MET A 13 -1.76 -5.30 1.02
N CYS A 14 -1.15 -4.73 2.06
CA CYS A 14 -1.07 -5.35 3.38
C CYS A 14 -2.46 -5.57 3.97
N ALA A 15 -3.34 -4.57 3.87
CA ALA A 15 -4.70 -4.63 4.39
C ALA A 15 -5.54 -5.73 3.71
N ILE A 16 -5.49 -5.82 2.38
CA ILE A 16 -6.17 -6.86 1.60
C ILE A 16 -5.72 -8.24 2.08
N ASN A 17 -4.41 -8.46 2.18
CA ASN A 17 -3.87 -9.75 2.60
C ASN A 17 -4.21 -10.11 4.05
N ALA A 18 -4.20 -9.14 4.94
CA ALA A 18 -4.58 -9.35 6.35
C ALA A 18 -6.08 -9.64 6.49
N GLY A 19 -6.94 -8.90 5.77
CA GLY A 19 -8.38 -9.12 5.75
C GLY A 19 -8.75 -10.51 5.20
N HIS A 20 -8.14 -10.95 4.11
CA HIS A 20 -8.35 -12.31 3.56
C HIS A 20 -7.93 -13.43 4.51
N ARG A 21 -7.08 -13.14 5.50
CA ARG A 21 -6.75 -14.09 6.58
C ARG A 21 -7.72 -14.05 7.77
N GLY A 22 -8.83 -13.31 7.63
CA GLY A 22 -9.87 -13.20 8.65
C GLY A 22 -9.52 -12.22 9.79
N LEU A 23 -8.51 -11.38 9.63
CA LEU A 23 -8.17 -10.37 10.63
C LEU A 23 -9.05 -9.13 10.48
N ARG A 24 -9.43 -8.52 11.61
CA ARG A 24 -10.06 -7.19 11.63
C ARG A 24 -8.98 -6.14 11.38
N VAL A 25 -9.08 -5.45 10.25
CA VAL A 25 -8.07 -4.50 9.79
C VAL A 25 -8.65 -3.09 9.74
N LEU A 26 -7.91 -2.15 10.31
CA LEU A 26 -8.17 -0.71 10.21
C LEU A 26 -6.99 -0.03 9.53
N VAL A 27 -7.24 0.69 8.45
CA VAL A 27 -6.25 1.54 7.77
C VAL A 27 -6.51 2.99 8.14
N LEU A 28 -5.49 3.69 8.64
CA LEU A 28 -5.55 5.11 8.96
C LEU A 28 -4.69 5.90 7.97
N GLU A 29 -5.31 6.82 7.26
CA GLU A 29 -4.66 7.68 6.26
C GLU A 29 -4.84 9.15 6.65
N LYS A 30 -3.74 9.91 6.74
CA LYS A 30 -3.78 11.33 7.07
C LYS A 30 -4.42 12.18 5.98
N GLY A 31 -4.21 11.79 4.72
CA GLY A 31 -4.66 12.53 3.55
C GLY A 31 -6.18 12.43 3.32
N PRO A 32 -6.70 13.29 2.45
CA PRO A 32 -8.11 13.26 2.05
C PRO A 32 -8.43 12.16 1.05
N LYS A 33 -7.42 11.44 0.53
CA LYS A 33 -7.56 10.38 -0.47
C LYS A 33 -6.55 9.29 -0.22
N ALA A 34 -6.94 8.03 -0.46
CA ALA A 34 -6.02 6.92 -0.54
C ALA A 34 -5.18 6.97 -1.82
N GLY A 35 -4.01 6.34 -1.79
CA GLY A 35 -3.20 6.13 -2.98
C GLY A 35 -2.59 7.38 -3.60
N LEU A 36 -2.35 8.46 -2.85
CA LEU A 36 -1.87 9.74 -3.40
C LEU A 36 -0.64 9.59 -4.30
N LYS A 37 0.35 8.75 -3.93
CA LYS A 37 1.52 8.50 -4.78
C LYS A 37 1.18 7.70 -6.03
N ILE A 38 0.22 6.79 -5.95
CA ILE A 38 -0.29 6.05 -7.13
C ILE A 38 -0.91 7.04 -8.12
N LEU A 39 -1.78 7.94 -7.63
CA LEU A 39 -2.52 8.89 -8.46
C LEU A 39 -1.62 9.83 -9.27
N VAL A 40 -0.43 10.18 -8.77
CA VAL A 40 0.52 11.07 -9.46
C VAL A 40 1.60 10.31 -10.23
N SER A 41 1.73 9.01 -10.01
CA SER A 41 2.76 8.20 -10.67
C SER A 41 2.47 8.07 -12.17
N GLY A 42 3.55 7.94 -12.96
CA GLY A 42 3.42 7.76 -14.40
C GLY A 42 2.66 8.86 -15.13
N GLY A 43 2.65 10.10 -14.59
CA GLY A 43 1.90 11.22 -15.17
C GLY A 43 0.38 11.03 -15.05
N GLY A 44 -0.09 10.38 -13.97
CA GLY A 44 -1.50 10.11 -13.70
C GLY A 44 -2.05 8.83 -14.35
N ARG A 45 -1.19 8.04 -14.98
CA ARG A 45 -1.54 6.73 -15.57
C ARG A 45 -0.99 5.53 -14.80
N CYS A 46 -0.36 5.74 -13.68
CA CYS A 46 0.26 4.74 -12.83
C CYS A 46 1.22 3.79 -13.58
N ASN A 47 2.52 3.98 -13.42
CA ASN A 47 3.46 2.91 -13.71
C ASN A 47 3.32 1.85 -12.59
N PHE A 48 2.44 0.87 -12.79
CA PHE A 48 2.03 -0.02 -11.70
C PHE A 48 2.96 -1.21 -11.53
N THR A 49 3.69 -1.62 -12.55
CA THR A 49 4.71 -2.68 -12.44
C THR A 49 5.72 -2.62 -13.58
N ASN A 50 6.76 -3.46 -13.47
CA ASN A 50 7.70 -3.76 -14.54
C ASN A 50 7.85 -5.29 -14.64
N VAL A 51 7.51 -5.85 -15.79
CA VAL A 51 7.52 -7.32 -16.02
C VAL A 51 8.92 -7.95 -15.93
N PHE A 52 9.98 -7.14 -16.08
CA PHE A 52 11.36 -7.57 -15.96
C PHE A 52 11.97 -7.26 -14.59
N ALA A 53 11.18 -6.89 -13.58
CA ALA A 53 11.69 -6.58 -12.25
C ALA A 53 12.38 -7.80 -11.63
N ASP A 54 13.69 -7.69 -11.49
CA ASP A 54 14.54 -8.70 -10.83
C ASP A 54 15.11 -8.08 -9.54
N PRO A 55 14.69 -8.56 -8.36
CA PRO A 55 15.14 -7.99 -7.09
C PRO A 55 16.66 -8.13 -6.88
N ARG A 56 17.30 -9.07 -7.54
CA ARG A 56 18.76 -9.28 -7.42
C ARG A 56 19.57 -8.28 -8.23
N LYS A 57 18.97 -7.67 -9.25
CA LYS A 57 19.67 -6.76 -10.18
C LYS A 57 19.25 -5.30 -10.03
N GLN A 58 17.98 -5.07 -9.67
CA GLN A 58 17.37 -3.72 -9.75
C GLN A 58 17.01 -3.13 -8.39
N PHE A 59 17.12 -3.93 -7.32
CA PHE A 59 16.88 -3.41 -5.97
C PHE A 59 18.16 -2.81 -5.39
N LEU A 60 18.17 -1.50 -5.24
CA LEU A 60 19.32 -0.75 -4.71
C LEU A 60 19.09 -0.45 -3.22
N SER A 61 19.88 -1.07 -2.36
CA SER A 61 19.80 -0.94 -0.91
C SER A 61 21.13 -1.33 -0.26
N GLN A 62 21.35 -0.88 0.97
CA GLN A 62 22.48 -1.36 1.80
C GLN A 62 22.37 -2.88 2.08
N ASN A 63 21.14 -3.41 2.11
CA ASN A 63 20.89 -4.84 2.17
C ASN A 63 20.28 -5.31 0.82
N PRO A 64 21.09 -5.76 -0.14
CA PRO A 64 20.62 -6.15 -1.47
C PRO A 64 19.72 -7.40 -1.46
N HIS A 65 19.70 -8.14 -0.34
CA HIS A 65 18.87 -9.35 -0.20
C HIS A 65 17.50 -9.08 0.44
N PHE A 66 17.26 -7.86 0.91
CA PHE A 66 16.08 -7.52 1.72
C PHE A 66 14.74 -7.91 1.05
N CYS A 67 14.57 -7.62 -0.24
CA CYS A 67 13.29 -7.84 -0.91
C CYS A 67 13.17 -9.20 -1.64
N ILE A 68 14.25 -10.00 -1.71
CA ILE A 68 14.27 -11.24 -2.52
C ILE A 68 13.16 -12.21 -2.08
N SER A 69 13.04 -12.47 -0.78
CA SER A 69 12.04 -13.39 -0.25
C SER A 69 10.59 -12.88 -0.48
N ALA A 70 10.36 -11.59 -0.33
CA ALA A 70 9.05 -11.01 -0.59
C ALA A 70 8.67 -11.11 -2.06
N MET A 71 9.57 -10.72 -2.96
CA MET A 71 9.32 -10.74 -4.41
C MET A 71 9.33 -12.15 -5.02
N SER A 72 9.88 -13.16 -4.35
CA SER A 72 9.73 -14.55 -4.78
C SER A 72 8.32 -15.10 -4.49
N ARG A 73 7.57 -14.48 -3.57
CA ARG A 73 6.22 -14.89 -3.17
C ARG A 73 5.12 -14.05 -3.81
N TYR A 74 5.46 -12.87 -4.27
CA TYR A 74 4.57 -11.96 -4.98
C TYR A 74 5.36 -11.27 -6.09
N GLN A 75 5.15 -11.76 -7.31
CA GLN A 75 5.89 -11.34 -8.50
C GLN A 75 5.12 -10.26 -9.27
N PRO A 76 5.76 -9.56 -10.21
CA PRO A 76 5.08 -8.63 -11.10
C PRO A 76 3.85 -9.23 -11.78
N ALA A 77 3.91 -10.50 -12.20
CA ALA A 77 2.82 -11.22 -12.84
C ALA A 77 1.57 -11.32 -11.93
N ASP A 78 1.75 -11.53 -10.62
CA ASP A 78 0.63 -11.63 -9.68
C ASP A 78 -0.15 -10.30 -9.59
N PHE A 79 0.55 -9.18 -9.71
CA PHE A 79 -0.12 -7.88 -9.74
C PHE A 79 -0.80 -7.60 -11.08
N VAL A 80 -0.20 -8.04 -12.19
CA VAL A 80 -0.82 -7.98 -13.53
C VAL A 80 -2.12 -8.77 -13.54
N GLU A 81 -2.12 -10.00 -13.04
CA GLU A 81 -3.33 -10.83 -12.91
C GLU A 81 -4.43 -10.11 -12.10
N MET A 82 -4.04 -9.42 -11.03
CA MET A 82 -4.98 -8.64 -10.22
C MET A 82 -5.59 -7.49 -11.02
N VAL A 83 -4.81 -6.80 -11.85
CA VAL A 83 -5.25 -5.70 -12.72
C VAL A 83 -6.20 -6.22 -13.80
N GLU A 84 -5.84 -7.31 -14.47
CA GLU A 84 -6.65 -7.98 -15.50
C GLU A 84 -7.99 -8.49 -14.95
N ALA A 85 -7.95 -9.16 -13.79
CA ALA A 85 -9.15 -9.63 -13.11
C ALA A 85 -10.10 -8.51 -12.69
N SER A 86 -9.62 -7.27 -12.67
CA SER A 86 -10.42 -6.08 -12.37
C SER A 86 -10.86 -5.34 -13.65
N GLY A 87 -10.56 -5.87 -14.84
CA GLY A 87 -10.96 -5.29 -16.13
C GLY A 87 -10.27 -3.95 -16.44
N ILE A 88 -9.05 -3.75 -15.93
CA ILE A 88 -8.30 -2.52 -16.16
C ILE A 88 -7.38 -2.70 -17.36
N ASP A 89 -7.62 -1.90 -18.40
CA ASP A 89 -6.79 -1.88 -19.60
C ASP A 89 -5.45 -1.20 -19.33
N TYR A 90 -4.40 -1.75 -19.92
CA TYR A 90 -3.04 -1.26 -19.76
C TYR A 90 -2.17 -1.54 -21.00
N HIS A 91 -1.04 -0.87 -21.09
CA HIS A 91 -0.03 -1.10 -22.14
C HIS A 91 1.37 -1.08 -21.59
N GLU A 92 2.28 -1.75 -22.30
CA GLU A 92 3.72 -1.58 -22.10
C GLU A 92 4.20 -0.31 -22.79
N LYS A 93 4.83 0.59 -22.04
CA LYS A 93 5.40 1.80 -22.60
C LYS A 93 6.80 1.58 -23.15
N LYS A 94 7.71 1.08 -22.32
CA LYS A 94 9.08 0.68 -22.68
C LYS A 94 9.71 -0.14 -21.56
N LEU A 95 10.65 -1.01 -21.93
CA LEU A 95 11.49 -1.77 -20.99
C LEU A 95 10.69 -2.52 -19.92
N GLY A 96 9.53 -3.07 -20.30
CA GLY A 96 8.66 -3.82 -19.41
C GLY A 96 7.82 -3.00 -18.44
N GLN A 97 7.83 -1.68 -18.54
CA GLN A 97 7.01 -0.80 -17.69
C GLN A 97 5.54 -0.81 -18.15
N LEU A 98 4.62 -1.19 -17.25
CA LEU A 98 3.20 -1.23 -17.54
C LEU A 98 2.46 -0.02 -16.94
N PHE A 99 1.60 0.59 -17.75
CA PHE A 99 0.80 1.77 -17.41
C PHE A 99 -0.66 1.53 -17.72
N CYS A 100 -1.56 2.05 -16.87
CA CYS A 100 -2.99 2.04 -17.18
C CYS A 100 -3.28 2.91 -18.42
N ASP A 101 -4.20 2.46 -19.24
CA ASP A 101 -4.61 3.20 -20.45
C ASP A 101 -5.39 4.47 -20.10
N HIS A 102 -6.25 4.41 -19.09
CA HIS A 102 -7.13 5.51 -18.73
C HIS A 102 -6.59 6.34 -17.57
N SER A 103 -6.48 5.78 -16.38
CA SER A 103 -6.14 6.58 -15.19
C SER A 103 -5.52 5.75 -14.07
N ALA A 104 -4.62 6.38 -13.32
CA ALA A 104 -4.13 5.85 -12.05
C ALA A 104 -5.25 5.65 -11.00
N LYS A 105 -6.41 6.28 -11.19
CA LYS A 105 -7.58 6.11 -10.33
C LYS A 105 -8.11 4.68 -10.38
N ASP A 106 -7.96 4.00 -11.50
CA ASP A 106 -8.45 2.63 -11.68
C ASP A 106 -7.72 1.66 -10.74
N ILE A 107 -6.39 1.81 -10.61
CA ILE A 107 -5.60 1.05 -9.63
C ILE A 107 -6.02 1.36 -8.18
N VAL A 108 -6.28 2.64 -7.86
CA VAL A 108 -6.70 3.01 -6.50
C VAL A 108 -8.10 2.44 -6.20
N ALA A 109 -9.03 2.54 -7.14
CA ALA A 109 -10.37 1.98 -7.01
C ALA A 109 -10.31 0.45 -6.81
N MET A 110 -9.56 -0.26 -7.66
CA MET A 110 -9.34 -1.70 -7.53
C MET A 110 -8.83 -2.10 -6.14
N LEU A 111 -7.84 -1.39 -5.61
CA LEU A 111 -7.28 -1.69 -4.29
C LEU A 111 -8.30 -1.42 -3.16
N LEU A 112 -9.08 -0.34 -3.26
CA LEU A 112 -10.12 -0.02 -2.28
C LEU A 112 -11.28 -1.02 -2.33
N ASP A 113 -11.72 -1.43 -3.51
CA ASP A 113 -12.78 -2.43 -3.68
C ASP A 113 -12.35 -3.78 -3.09
N ARG A 114 -11.09 -4.17 -3.29
CA ARG A 114 -10.53 -5.38 -2.68
C ARG A 114 -10.39 -5.27 -1.16
N CYS A 115 -10.05 -4.08 -0.64
CA CYS A 115 -10.09 -3.82 0.80
C CYS A 115 -11.51 -3.99 1.36
N ALA A 116 -12.51 -3.41 0.69
CA ALA A 116 -13.91 -3.54 1.09
C ALA A 116 -14.38 -5.00 1.06
N ALA A 117 -14.05 -5.75 -0.01
CA ALA A 117 -14.35 -7.17 -0.13
C ALA A 117 -13.69 -8.03 0.96
N ALA A 118 -12.51 -7.61 1.44
CA ALA A 118 -11.79 -8.26 2.55
C ALA A 118 -12.23 -7.77 3.94
N GLY A 119 -13.28 -6.94 4.05
CA GLY A 119 -13.80 -6.42 5.31
C GLY A 119 -12.90 -5.39 6.01
N VAL A 120 -12.02 -4.72 5.27
CA VAL A 120 -11.08 -3.71 5.79
C VAL A 120 -11.80 -2.37 5.95
N ASP A 121 -11.63 -1.72 7.12
CA ASP A 121 -12.07 -0.35 7.37
C ASP A 121 -10.95 0.63 6.99
N VAL A 122 -11.19 1.48 6.00
CA VAL A 122 -10.24 2.50 5.55
C VAL A 122 -10.75 3.88 5.93
N ARG A 123 -10.02 4.55 6.84
CA ARG A 123 -10.38 5.89 7.35
C ARG A 123 -9.41 6.94 6.86
N LEU A 124 -9.93 7.89 6.10
CA LEU A 124 -9.19 9.05 5.63
C LEU A 124 -9.22 10.19 6.65
N ARG A 125 -8.30 11.15 6.51
CA ARG A 125 -8.15 12.31 7.40
C ARG A 125 -7.97 11.89 8.87
N GLN A 126 -7.20 10.82 9.06
CA GLN A 126 -6.80 10.28 10.36
C GLN A 126 -5.28 10.34 10.46
N GLU A 127 -4.77 11.46 10.91
CA GLU A 127 -3.34 11.62 11.15
C GLU A 127 -2.95 10.90 12.43
N VAL A 128 -2.07 9.91 12.31
CA VAL A 128 -1.47 9.23 13.46
C VAL A 128 -0.32 10.09 13.96
N THR A 129 -0.37 10.47 15.23
CA THR A 129 0.62 11.33 15.89
C THR A 129 1.58 10.56 16.79
N ALA A 130 1.16 9.39 17.27
CA ALA A 130 2.01 8.52 18.06
C ALA A 130 1.59 7.05 17.94
N VAL A 131 2.56 6.17 18.10
CA VAL A 131 2.36 4.72 18.28
C VAL A 131 3.19 4.30 19.48
N THR A 132 2.54 3.83 20.55
CA THR A 132 3.21 3.43 21.79
C THR A 132 2.86 1.98 22.09
N PRO A 133 3.85 1.17 22.55
CA PRO A 133 3.54 -0.17 23.04
C PRO A 133 2.68 -0.09 24.29
N ASP A 134 1.87 -1.11 24.49
CA ASP A 134 1.09 -1.35 25.69
C ASP A 134 1.80 -2.39 26.57
N ASP A 135 1.80 -2.21 27.87
CA ASP A 135 2.52 -3.07 28.82
C ASP A 135 1.94 -4.50 28.85
N GLU A 136 0.66 -4.67 28.55
CA GLU A 136 -0.02 -5.97 28.47
C GLU A 136 0.09 -6.62 27.09
N GLY A 137 0.78 -5.95 26.16
CA GLY A 137 0.98 -6.36 24.77
C GLY A 137 0.06 -5.66 23.79
N GLY A 138 0.57 -5.42 22.57
CA GLY A 138 -0.11 -4.63 21.55
C GLY A 138 0.36 -3.18 21.53
N PHE A 139 -0.47 -2.30 20.94
CA PHE A 139 -0.08 -0.92 20.66
C PHE A 139 -1.25 0.02 20.78
N HIS A 140 -1.02 1.19 21.37
CA HIS A 140 -1.89 2.35 21.27
C HIS A 140 -1.48 3.19 20.06
N VAL A 141 -2.46 3.49 19.20
CA VAL A 141 -2.28 4.33 18.01
C VAL A 141 -3.09 5.61 18.21
N VAL A 142 -2.39 6.72 18.40
CA VAL A 142 -2.97 8.02 18.76
C VAL A 142 -3.21 8.84 17.51
N THR A 143 -4.41 9.40 17.40
CA THR A 143 -4.77 10.42 16.41
C THR A 143 -5.29 11.67 17.11
N ALA A 144 -5.44 12.77 16.40
CA ALA A 144 -6.06 13.99 16.96
C ALA A 144 -7.50 13.79 17.47
N ARG A 145 -8.19 12.73 17.04
CA ARG A 145 -9.60 12.48 17.37
C ARG A 145 -9.79 11.45 18.48
N GLN A 146 -8.97 10.40 18.48
CA GLN A 146 -9.07 9.29 19.44
C GLN A 146 -7.83 8.42 19.44
N THR A 147 -7.71 7.59 20.44
CA THR A 147 -6.72 6.52 20.54
C THR A 147 -7.36 5.19 20.17
N TYR A 148 -6.71 4.45 19.31
CA TYR A 148 -7.06 3.07 18.97
C TYR A 148 -6.11 2.10 19.65
N PHE A 149 -6.56 0.86 19.83
CA PHE A 149 -5.72 -0.23 20.30
C PHE A 149 -5.73 -1.36 19.27
N ALA A 150 -4.56 -1.96 19.04
CA ALA A 150 -4.41 -3.15 18.19
C ALA A 150 -3.28 -4.05 18.67
N ALA A 151 -3.45 -5.36 18.44
CA ALA A 151 -2.40 -6.33 18.72
C ALA A 151 -1.15 -6.15 17.84
N LYS A 152 -1.34 -5.62 16.63
CA LYS A 152 -0.25 -5.37 15.67
C LYS A 152 -0.44 -4.03 14.97
N VAL A 153 0.67 -3.37 14.67
CA VAL A 153 0.70 -2.15 13.86
C VAL A 153 1.67 -2.31 12.70
N VAL A 154 1.26 -1.84 11.54
CA VAL A 154 2.08 -1.79 10.33
C VAL A 154 2.27 -0.33 9.93
N ILE A 155 3.50 0.13 9.86
CA ILE A 155 3.84 1.46 9.38
C ILE A 155 4.05 1.40 7.87
N ALA A 156 3.11 1.96 7.12
CA ALA A 156 3.11 2.01 5.65
C ALA A 156 2.99 3.45 5.14
N SER A 157 3.51 4.42 5.89
CA SER A 157 3.42 5.86 5.63
C SER A 157 4.15 6.31 4.35
N GLY A 158 4.98 5.45 3.79
CA GLY A 158 5.74 5.69 2.58
C GLY A 158 7.08 6.38 2.84
N GLY A 159 7.85 6.60 1.78
CA GLY A 159 9.16 7.23 1.84
C GLY A 159 9.16 8.66 1.31
N LEU A 160 10.33 9.32 1.40
CA LEU A 160 10.56 10.72 1.07
C LEU A 160 10.59 11.04 -0.43
N SER A 161 10.32 10.08 -1.32
CA SER A 161 10.38 10.28 -2.79
C SER A 161 9.48 11.40 -3.33
N LEU A 162 8.45 11.77 -2.57
CA LEU A 162 7.61 12.94 -2.84
C LEU A 162 7.45 13.73 -1.53
N PRO A 163 8.33 14.69 -1.23
CA PRO A 163 8.37 15.39 0.07
C PRO A 163 7.04 16.00 0.51
N LYS A 164 6.24 16.50 -0.45
CA LYS A 164 4.91 17.08 -0.17
C LYS A 164 3.86 16.05 0.29
N ILE A 165 4.12 14.77 0.09
CA ILE A 165 3.22 13.65 0.42
C ILE A 165 3.85 12.76 1.51
N ALA A 166 5.15 12.90 1.75
CA ALA A 166 5.86 12.13 2.76
C ALA A 166 5.32 12.42 4.17
N THR A 167 5.34 11.40 5.00
CA THR A 167 4.95 11.50 6.41
C THR A 167 6.18 11.26 7.27
N ASP A 168 6.50 12.20 8.13
CA ASP A 168 7.44 12.02 9.23
C ASP A 168 6.67 11.34 10.38
N LEU A 169 7.00 10.09 10.65
CA LEU A 169 6.58 9.34 11.83
C LEU A 169 7.83 8.84 12.54
#